data_2ac0cc8db6a33cf4781017714014b2fe
#
_entry.id   2ac0cc8db6a33cf4781017714014b2fe
#
_cell.length_a   1.000
_cell.length_b   1.000
_cell.length_c   1.000
_cell.angle_alpha   90.00
_cell.angle_beta   90.00
_cell.angle_gamma   90.00
#
_symmetry.space_group_name_H-M   'P 1'
#
loop_
_entity.id
_entity.type
_entity.pdbx_description
1 polymer ?
#
loop_
_entity_poly.entity_id
_entity_poly.type
_entity_poly.pdbx_seq_one_letter_code
_entity_poly.pdbx_strand_id
1 'polypeptide(L)'
;PLNMTGLARSLWPDGFQEHWRFVQGPENHDIVYHGREPRIARLGDPNDPRSWFARSRARVGTGIGLTAPGIPMLFMGQEFLEDKQWSDNFELHQNLLLHWAGLEQVDKQMTDHVRFTRELINLRWRYPGLRGQGFRIVHVHDQNRLLAFHRWVEGEGHDVIVIIHLGTFNRFGYRIGFPGGGLWREIFNSDAYENWVNPGVVGNGGGIFAELQALHEFSHSASMVLPANSVLVFAR
;
A
#
# COMPACT_ATOMS: atom_id res chain seq x y z
N PRO A 1 -1.03 -18.75 -5.91
CA PRO A 1 -1.06 -17.58 -6.78
C PRO A 1 -1.74 -16.42 -6.07
N LEU A 2 -1.26 -15.17 -6.29
CA LEU A 2 -1.89 -13.97 -5.75
C LEU A 2 -3.28 -13.80 -6.36
N ASN A 3 -4.30 -13.68 -5.50
CA ASN A 3 -5.69 -13.50 -5.89
C ASN A 3 -6.08 -12.02 -5.70
N MET A 4 -5.92 -11.21 -6.74
CA MET A 4 -6.25 -9.78 -6.70
C MET A 4 -7.76 -9.54 -6.55
N THR A 5 -8.59 -10.43 -7.11
CA THR A 5 -10.04 -10.40 -6.93
C THR A 5 -10.42 -10.64 -5.46
N GLY A 6 -9.79 -11.60 -4.80
CA GLY A 6 -9.95 -11.83 -3.36
C GLY A 6 -9.49 -10.64 -2.52
N LEU A 7 -8.33 -10.08 -2.86
CA LEU A 7 -7.81 -8.86 -2.20
C LEU A 7 -8.78 -7.68 -2.36
N ALA A 8 -9.32 -7.46 -3.57
CA ALA A 8 -10.28 -6.39 -3.81
C ALA A 8 -11.54 -6.53 -2.93
N ARG A 9 -12.07 -7.75 -2.77
CA ARG A 9 -13.22 -8.02 -1.89
C ARG A 9 -12.91 -7.78 -0.41
N SER A 10 -11.68 -8.06 0.04
CA SER A 10 -11.29 -7.85 1.44
C SER A 10 -11.15 -6.39 1.84
N LEU A 11 -11.06 -5.45 0.87
CA LEU A 11 -10.94 -4.02 1.17
C LEU A 11 -12.21 -3.42 1.79
N TRP A 12 -13.36 -4.03 1.57
CA TRP A 12 -14.61 -3.67 2.23
C TRP A 12 -15.31 -4.94 2.71
N PRO A 13 -15.17 -5.29 4.00
CA PRO A 13 -15.76 -6.52 4.53
C PRO A 13 -17.28 -6.52 4.45
N ASP A 14 -17.86 -7.68 4.16
CA ASP A 14 -19.30 -7.87 4.12
C ASP A 14 -19.96 -7.49 5.46
N GLY A 15 -21.16 -6.93 5.38
CA GLY A 15 -21.95 -6.55 6.55
C GLY A 15 -21.68 -5.15 7.12
N PHE A 16 -20.66 -4.44 6.63
CA PHE A 16 -20.40 -3.06 7.03
C PHE A 16 -20.91 -2.07 5.96
N GLN A 17 -21.72 -1.10 6.37
CA GLN A 17 -22.20 -0.02 5.51
C GLN A 17 -21.28 1.21 5.53
N GLU A 18 -20.49 1.36 6.62
CA GLU A 18 -19.65 2.53 6.86
C GLU A 18 -18.22 2.10 7.19
N HIS A 19 -17.24 2.69 6.51
CA HIS A 19 -15.84 2.30 6.64
C HIS A 19 -15.24 2.60 8.03
N TRP A 20 -15.77 3.55 8.77
CA TRP A 20 -15.32 3.84 10.14
C TRP A 20 -15.75 2.81 11.20
N ARG A 21 -16.51 1.78 10.80
CA ARG A 21 -16.96 0.70 11.70
C ARG A 21 -16.09 -0.55 11.68
N PHE A 22 -15.05 -0.59 10.86
CA PHE A 22 -14.14 -1.72 10.84
C PHE A 22 -12.68 -1.27 10.84
N VAL A 23 -11.85 -2.08 11.49
CA VAL A 23 -10.40 -1.89 11.54
C VAL A 23 -9.74 -2.77 10.50
N GLN A 24 -8.78 -2.23 9.76
CA GLN A 24 -8.00 -2.97 8.77
C GLN A 24 -6.50 -2.82 9.01
N GLY A 25 -5.80 -3.94 8.89
CA GLY A 25 -4.35 -3.99 8.92
C GLY A 25 -3.87 -5.35 8.46
N PRO A 26 -2.68 -5.44 7.84
CA PRO A 26 -2.13 -6.72 7.36
C PRO A 26 -1.62 -7.61 8.48
N GLU A 27 -1.37 -7.05 9.66
CA GLU A 27 -0.85 -7.76 10.83
C GLU A 27 -1.62 -7.40 12.11
N ASN A 28 -1.70 -8.35 13.03
CA ASN A 28 -2.16 -8.12 14.41
C ASN A 28 -1.52 -9.17 15.35
N HIS A 29 -1.77 -9.03 16.65
CA HIS A 29 -1.21 -9.91 17.68
C HIS A 29 -1.60 -11.39 17.50
N ASP A 30 -2.79 -11.68 16.95
CA ASP A 30 -3.23 -13.05 16.71
C ASP A 30 -2.60 -13.66 15.47
N ILE A 31 -2.44 -12.87 14.41
CA ILE A 31 -1.88 -13.35 13.14
C ILE A 31 -0.40 -13.69 13.30
N VAL A 32 0.39 -12.77 13.85
CA VAL A 32 1.86 -12.88 13.90
C VAL A 32 2.40 -13.35 15.25
N TYR A 33 1.57 -14.01 16.05
CA TYR A 33 1.99 -14.65 17.30
C TYR A 33 3.01 -15.77 17.04
N HIS A 34 3.92 -15.96 17.97
CA HIS A 34 4.93 -17.02 17.91
C HIS A 34 4.33 -18.40 17.54
N GLY A 35 4.87 -19.01 16.49
CA GLY A 35 4.39 -20.28 15.95
C GLY A 35 3.16 -20.17 15.02
N ARG A 36 2.67 -18.96 14.71
CA ARG A 36 1.62 -18.70 13.73
C ARG A 36 2.21 -18.12 12.44
N GLU A 37 1.46 -17.25 11.75
CA GLU A 37 1.89 -16.66 10.48
C GLU A 37 3.14 -15.76 10.63
N PRO A 38 4.03 -15.75 9.66
CA PRO A 38 5.16 -14.84 9.66
C PRO A 38 4.72 -13.39 9.41
N ARG A 39 5.58 -12.45 9.79
CA ARG A 39 5.43 -11.03 9.45
C ARG A 39 5.45 -10.80 7.94
N ILE A 40 4.85 -9.69 7.51
CA ILE A 40 4.70 -9.33 6.09
C ILE A 40 6.03 -9.31 5.32
N ALA A 41 7.13 -8.92 5.95
CA ALA A 41 8.45 -8.95 5.34
C ALA A 41 8.86 -10.39 4.98
N ARG A 42 8.65 -11.34 5.90
CA ARG A 42 8.94 -12.76 5.65
C ARG A 42 7.94 -13.46 4.75
N LEU A 43 6.71 -12.95 4.65
CA LEU A 43 5.76 -13.37 3.62
C LEU A 43 6.24 -12.96 2.22
N GLY A 44 6.93 -11.82 2.12
CA GLY A 44 7.56 -11.36 0.88
C GLY A 44 8.74 -12.25 0.47
N ASP A 45 9.63 -12.51 1.42
CA ASP A 45 10.79 -13.40 1.24
C ASP A 45 11.11 -14.10 2.58
N PRO A 46 10.80 -15.41 2.70
CA PRO A 46 11.04 -16.15 3.95
C PRO A 46 12.52 -16.26 4.32
N ASN A 47 13.42 -16.24 3.35
CA ASN A 47 14.84 -16.46 3.54
C ASN A 47 15.61 -15.16 3.83
N ASP A 48 15.17 -14.05 3.22
CA ASP A 48 15.80 -12.75 3.40
C ASP A 48 14.76 -11.64 3.59
N PRO A 49 14.39 -11.30 4.85
CA PRO A 49 13.42 -10.24 5.13
C PRO A 49 13.92 -8.84 4.79
N ARG A 50 15.16 -8.71 4.33
CA ARG A 50 15.76 -7.46 3.84
C ARG A 50 15.95 -7.44 2.31
N SER A 51 15.58 -8.52 1.61
CA SER A 51 15.60 -8.55 0.15
C SER A 51 14.69 -7.49 -0.47
N TRP A 52 14.90 -7.20 -1.75
CA TRP A 52 14.02 -6.31 -2.50
C TRP A 52 12.54 -6.77 -2.45
N PHE A 53 12.30 -8.09 -2.56
CA PHE A 53 10.95 -8.65 -2.48
C PHE A 53 10.31 -8.41 -1.11
N ALA A 54 11.04 -8.69 -0.03
CA ALA A 54 10.57 -8.46 1.33
C ALA A 54 10.16 -7.00 1.53
N ARG A 55 11.08 -6.07 1.22
CA ARG A 55 10.87 -4.64 1.41
C ARG A 55 9.75 -4.08 0.54
N SER A 56 9.77 -4.38 -0.76
CA SER A 56 8.76 -3.84 -1.69
C SER A 56 7.37 -4.38 -1.38
N ARG A 57 7.22 -5.66 -1.05
CA ARG A 57 5.95 -6.27 -0.67
C ARG A 57 5.45 -5.79 0.69
N ALA A 58 6.33 -5.58 1.66
CA ALA A 58 5.95 -4.97 2.93
C ALA A 58 5.42 -3.55 2.73
N ARG A 59 6.06 -2.74 1.84
CA ARG A 59 5.51 -1.43 1.45
C ARG A 59 4.14 -1.53 0.82
N VAL A 60 3.91 -2.51 -0.06
CA VAL A 60 2.59 -2.71 -0.68
C VAL A 60 1.55 -3.07 0.39
N GLY A 61 1.82 -4.01 1.28
CA GLY A 61 0.88 -4.41 2.33
C GLY A 61 0.54 -3.27 3.29
N THR A 62 1.55 -2.55 3.78
CA THR A 62 1.36 -1.35 4.62
C THR A 62 0.63 -0.25 3.84
N GLY A 63 0.95 -0.09 2.56
CA GLY A 63 0.30 0.86 1.66
C GLY A 63 -1.19 0.59 1.48
N ILE A 64 -1.56 -0.68 1.29
CA ILE A 64 -2.97 -1.09 1.24
C ILE A 64 -3.67 -0.73 2.55
N GLY A 65 -3.12 -1.13 3.70
CA GLY A 65 -3.73 -0.86 5.00
C GLY A 65 -3.96 0.63 5.27
N LEU A 66 -3.06 1.50 4.82
CA LEU A 66 -3.15 2.95 5.02
C LEU A 66 -3.98 3.70 3.96
N THR A 67 -4.24 3.11 2.79
CA THR A 67 -5.02 3.75 1.71
C THR A 67 -6.41 3.18 1.52
N ALA A 68 -6.65 1.95 1.97
CA ALA A 68 -7.94 1.28 1.93
C ALA A 68 -9.01 2.01 2.79
N PRO A 69 -10.31 1.73 2.57
CA PRO A 69 -11.36 2.09 3.53
C PRO A 69 -11.10 1.42 4.88
N GLY A 70 -11.79 1.90 5.91
CA GLY A 70 -11.62 1.40 7.27
C GLY A 70 -10.70 2.25 8.13
N ILE A 71 -10.63 1.90 9.41
CA ILE A 71 -9.70 2.48 10.38
C ILE A 71 -8.37 1.72 10.23
N PRO A 72 -7.29 2.37 9.76
CA PRO A 72 -6.03 1.67 9.56
C PRO A 72 -5.41 1.28 10.91
N MET A 73 -4.93 0.07 10.99
CA MET A 73 -4.17 -0.45 12.12
C MET A 73 -2.77 -0.86 11.66
N LEU A 74 -1.77 -0.40 12.37
CA LEU A 74 -0.40 -0.89 12.29
C LEU A 74 -0.10 -1.70 13.55
N PHE A 75 0.33 -2.93 13.38
CA PHE A 75 0.80 -3.72 14.52
C PHE A 75 2.27 -3.38 14.79
N MET A 76 2.62 -3.23 16.08
CA MET A 76 3.94 -2.78 16.55
C MET A 76 5.10 -3.43 15.79
N GLY A 77 6.01 -2.61 15.27
CA GLY A 77 7.12 -3.04 14.45
C GLY A 77 6.83 -3.07 12.94
N GLN A 78 5.57 -3.16 12.52
CA GLN A 78 5.21 -3.12 11.11
C GLN A 78 5.67 -1.81 10.46
N GLU A 79 5.58 -0.71 11.18
CA GLU A 79 5.97 0.62 10.73
C GLU A 79 7.46 0.76 10.41
N PHE A 80 8.31 -0.14 10.91
CA PHE A 80 9.75 -0.15 10.66
C PHE A 80 10.29 -1.48 10.12
N LEU A 81 9.44 -2.27 9.47
CA LEU A 81 9.87 -3.52 8.80
C LEU A 81 10.39 -4.59 9.78
N GLU A 82 9.82 -4.69 10.99
CA GLU A 82 10.12 -5.80 11.89
C GLU A 82 9.72 -7.12 11.20
N ASP A 83 10.59 -8.10 11.26
CA ASP A 83 10.39 -9.39 10.60
C ASP A 83 10.20 -10.56 11.57
N LYS A 84 10.43 -10.33 12.86
CA LYS A 84 10.23 -11.35 13.88
C LYS A 84 8.77 -11.40 14.31
N GLN A 85 8.25 -12.57 14.55
CA GLN A 85 6.98 -12.77 15.23
C GLN A 85 7.02 -12.11 16.62
N TRP A 86 5.92 -12.05 17.33
CA TRP A 86 5.87 -11.52 18.67
C TRP A 86 5.37 -12.58 19.67
N SER A 87 5.59 -12.35 20.95
CA SER A 87 5.06 -13.13 22.06
C SER A 87 4.75 -12.19 23.23
N ASP A 88 3.70 -12.50 23.96
CA ASP A 88 3.40 -11.89 25.26
C ASP A 88 4.27 -12.43 26.39
N ASN A 89 4.94 -13.55 26.16
CA ASN A 89 5.89 -14.13 27.09
C ASN A 89 7.34 -13.74 26.73
N PHE A 90 7.73 -12.54 27.14
CA PHE A 90 9.08 -12.02 26.87
C PHE A 90 10.19 -12.77 27.62
N GLU A 91 9.89 -13.44 28.72
CA GLU A 91 10.88 -14.21 29.49
C GLU A 91 11.36 -15.45 28.74
N LEU A 92 10.42 -16.15 28.07
CA LEU A 92 10.72 -17.32 27.24
C LEU A 92 11.19 -16.96 25.83
N HIS A 93 10.78 -15.80 25.31
CA HIS A 93 10.98 -15.42 23.92
C HIS A 93 11.72 -14.09 23.75
N GLN A 94 12.83 -13.90 24.47
CA GLN A 94 13.67 -12.69 24.38
C GLN A 94 14.17 -12.40 22.96
N ASN A 95 14.35 -13.44 22.14
CA ASN A 95 14.73 -13.34 20.75
C ASN A 95 13.65 -12.71 19.84
N LEU A 96 12.41 -12.59 20.33
CA LEU A 96 11.30 -11.97 19.62
C LEU A 96 11.07 -10.49 20.01
N LEU A 97 11.88 -9.93 20.91
CA LEU A 97 11.81 -8.51 21.22
C LEU A 97 12.06 -7.66 19.96
N LEU A 98 11.34 -6.54 19.87
CA LEU A 98 11.46 -5.62 18.74
C LEU A 98 12.90 -5.13 18.57
N HIS A 99 13.34 -5.04 17.31
CA HIS A 99 14.72 -4.63 16.98
C HIS A 99 14.86 -3.09 16.97
N TRP A 100 14.68 -2.45 18.12
CA TRP A 100 14.78 -1.00 18.24
C TRP A 100 16.15 -0.44 17.82
N ALA A 101 17.24 -1.18 18.07
CA ALA A 101 18.56 -0.78 17.64
C ALA A 101 18.69 -0.61 16.11
N GLY A 102 17.87 -1.30 15.33
CA GLY A 102 17.82 -1.11 13.88
C GLY A 102 17.42 0.31 13.46
N LEU A 103 16.59 0.99 14.27
CA LEU A 103 16.18 2.38 14.02
C LEU A 103 17.26 3.41 14.35
N GLU A 104 18.30 3.04 15.09
CA GLU A 104 19.47 3.90 15.40
C GLU A 104 20.47 3.92 14.23
N GLN A 105 20.00 3.77 13.00
CA GLN A 105 20.75 3.75 11.74
C GLN A 105 21.64 2.51 11.52
N VAL A 106 21.43 1.46 12.28
CA VAL A 106 22.12 0.18 12.09
C VAL A 106 21.53 -0.60 10.92
N ASP A 107 20.20 -0.50 10.72
CA ASP A 107 19.47 -1.12 9.61
C ASP A 107 18.80 -0.05 8.73
N LYS A 108 19.46 0.27 7.61
CA LYS A 108 18.96 1.28 6.68
C LYS A 108 17.57 0.95 6.14
N GLN A 109 17.26 -0.32 5.91
CA GLN A 109 15.97 -0.74 5.38
C GLN A 109 14.84 -0.48 6.38
N MET A 110 15.10 -0.63 7.69
CA MET A 110 14.15 -0.25 8.74
C MET A 110 13.91 1.26 8.78
N THR A 111 14.96 2.06 8.70
CA THR A 111 14.83 3.53 8.71
C THR A 111 14.12 4.05 7.45
N ASP A 112 14.38 3.46 6.29
CA ASP A 112 13.67 3.79 5.05
C ASP A 112 12.19 3.42 5.14
N HIS A 113 11.85 2.29 5.76
CA HIS A 113 10.47 1.85 5.94
C HIS A 113 9.69 2.72 6.94
N VAL A 114 10.33 3.18 8.03
CA VAL A 114 9.74 4.18 8.95
C VAL A 114 9.41 5.47 8.20
N ARG A 115 10.32 5.94 7.36
CA ARG A 115 10.09 7.13 6.53
C ARG A 115 8.89 6.92 5.61
N PHE A 116 8.86 5.80 4.88
CA PHE A 116 7.74 5.42 4.02
C PHE A 116 6.41 5.43 4.79
N THR A 117 6.35 4.74 5.92
CA THR A 117 5.12 4.64 6.73
C THR A 117 4.66 5.99 7.25
N ARG A 118 5.59 6.80 7.78
CA ARG A 118 5.29 8.15 8.28
C ARG A 118 4.76 9.06 7.18
N GLU A 119 5.39 9.05 6.01
CA GLU A 119 4.96 9.90 4.89
C GLU A 119 3.60 9.46 4.33
N LEU A 120 3.32 8.17 4.33
CA LEU A 120 2.02 7.64 3.91
C LEU A 120 0.90 7.97 4.93
N ILE A 121 1.18 7.94 6.24
CA ILE A 121 0.27 8.43 7.27
C ILE A 121 -0.03 9.92 7.06
N ASN A 122 1.01 10.74 6.83
CA ASN A 122 0.85 12.16 6.56
C ASN A 122 0.04 12.40 5.26
N LEU A 123 0.23 11.58 4.23
CA LEU A 123 -0.56 11.61 3.01
C LEU A 123 -2.05 11.40 3.31
N ARG A 124 -2.39 10.37 4.09
CA ARG A 124 -3.78 10.10 4.49
C ARG A 124 -4.41 11.27 5.24
N TRP A 125 -3.64 11.99 6.06
CA TRP A 125 -4.10 13.21 6.72
C TRP A 125 -4.30 14.37 5.75
N ARG A 126 -3.40 14.55 4.79
CA ARG A 126 -3.41 15.66 3.82
C ARG A 126 -4.53 15.52 2.79
N TYR A 127 -4.86 14.29 2.38
CA TYR A 127 -5.84 14.03 1.32
C TYR A 127 -7.14 13.48 1.89
N PRO A 128 -8.20 14.32 2.05
CA PRO A 128 -9.48 13.91 2.65
C PRO A 128 -10.11 12.71 1.95
N GLY A 129 -9.96 12.56 0.63
CA GLY A 129 -10.47 11.40 -0.11
C GLY A 129 -10.03 10.07 0.46
N LEU A 130 -8.80 9.95 1.00
CA LEU A 130 -8.33 8.72 1.66
C LEU A 130 -9.03 8.43 3.01
N ARG A 131 -9.75 9.42 3.56
CA ARG A 131 -10.53 9.32 4.80
C ARG A 131 -12.04 9.41 4.55
N GLY A 132 -12.43 9.76 3.33
CA GLY A 132 -13.82 9.87 2.91
C GLY A 132 -14.55 8.54 2.89
N GLN A 133 -15.87 8.55 2.89
CA GLN A 133 -16.72 7.35 2.86
C GLN A 133 -16.75 6.72 1.46
N GLY A 134 -16.51 7.52 0.41
CA GLY A 134 -16.56 7.05 -0.96
C GLY A 134 -15.49 6.00 -1.26
N PHE A 135 -15.93 4.89 -1.85
CA PHE A 135 -15.05 3.79 -2.26
C PHE A 135 -15.62 3.03 -3.45
N ARG A 136 -14.77 2.73 -4.41
CA ARG A 136 -15.12 1.89 -5.56
C ARG A 136 -13.89 1.18 -6.09
N ILE A 137 -14.02 -0.11 -6.39
CA ILE A 137 -13.01 -0.83 -7.18
C ILE A 137 -13.11 -0.36 -8.63
N VAL A 138 -12.01 0.11 -9.17
CA VAL A 138 -11.89 0.61 -10.55
C VAL A 138 -11.46 -0.48 -11.50
N HIS A 139 -10.43 -1.25 -11.10
CA HIS A 139 -9.85 -2.27 -11.96
C HIS A 139 -9.22 -3.37 -11.12
N VAL A 140 -9.45 -4.63 -11.54
CA VAL A 140 -8.81 -5.82 -10.98
C VAL A 140 -8.30 -6.68 -12.13
N HIS A 141 -7.05 -7.12 -12.05
CA HIS A 141 -6.48 -7.99 -13.05
C HIS A 141 -5.52 -9.00 -12.43
N ASP A 142 -5.96 -10.24 -12.23
CA ASP A 142 -5.20 -11.28 -11.53
C ASP A 142 -3.88 -11.63 -12.24
N GLN A 143 -3.87 -11.78 -13.56
CA GLN A 143 -2.65 -12.11 -14.32
C GLN A 143 -1.61 -10.98 -14.29
N ASN A 144 -2.05 -9.73 -14.36
CA ASN A 144 -1.17 -8.56 -14.26
C ASN A 144 -0.85 -8.18 -12.81
N ARG A 145 -1.52 -8.83 -11.84
CA ARG A 145 -1.39 -8.57 -10.40
C ARG A 145 -1.65 -7.11 -10.06
N LEU A 146 -2.74 -6.57 -10.61
CA LEU A 146 -3.15 -5.19 -10.47
C LEU A 146 -4.49 -5.05 -9.77
N LEU A 147 -4.57 -4.05 -8.91
CA LEU A 147 -5.79 -3.58 -8.28
C LEU A 147 -5.75 -2.05 -8.29
N ALA A 148 -6.81 -1.42 -8.81
CA ALA A 148 -7.00 0.02 -8.68
C ALA A 148 -8.34 0.29 -8.01
N PHE A 149 -8.35 1.27 -7.11
CA PHE A 149 -9.58 1.72 -6.45
C PHE A 149 -9.63 3.24 -6.32
N HIS A 150 -10.84 3.75 -6.32
CA HIS A 150 -11.17 5.17 -6.18
C HIS A 150 -11.67 5.45 -4.76
N ARG A 151 -11.21 6.55 -4.20
CA ARG A 151 -11.61 7.10 -2.91
C ARG A 151 -12.02 8.55 -3.08
N TRP A 152 -13.07 9.00 -2.38
CA TRP A 152 -13.54 10.39 -2.40
C TRP A 152 -14.30 10.74 -1.11
N VAL A 153 -14.59 12.03 -0.95
CA VAL A 153 -15.50 12.52 0.08
C VAL A 153 -16.87 12.72 -0.53
N GLU A 154 -17.90 12.11 0.04
CA GLU A 154 -19.27 12.24 -0.43
C GLU A 154 -19.69 13.71 -0.49
N GLY A 155 -20.15 14.16 -1.67
CA GLY A 155 -20.61 15.52 -1.90
C GLY A 155 -19.52 16.59 -2.05
N GLU A 156 -18.26 16.30 -1.71
CA GLU A 156 -17.15 17.27 -1.77
C GLU A 156 -16.13 16.97 -2.87
N GLY A 157 -16.11 15.72 -3.37
CA GLY A 157 -15.09 15.26 -4.31
C GLY A 157 -13.83 14.81 -3.58
N HIS A 158 -12.71 15.53 -3.72
CA HIS A 158 -11.40 15.12 -3.21
C HIS A 158 -10.99 13.74 -3.72
N ASP A 159 -11.09 13.56 -5.03
CA ASP A 159 -10.86 12.28 -5.69
C ASP A 159 -9.42 11.81 -5.58
N VAL A 160 -9.25 10.55 -5.19
CA VAL A 160 -7.96 9.86 -5.09
C VAL A 160 -8.06 8.51 -5.78
N ILE A 161 -7.14 8.21 -6.69
CA ILE A 161 -6.99 6.88 -7.28
C ILE A 161 -5.75 6.23 -6.67
N VAL A 162 -5.94 5.04 -6.09
CA VAL A 162 -4.86 4.21 -5.57
C VAL A 162 -4.67 3.02 -6.49
N ILE A 163 -3.42 2.74 -6.85
CA ILE A 163 -3.05 1.62 -7.71
C ILE A 163 -2.05 0.74 -6.98
N ILE A 164 -2.37 -0.53 -6.89
CA ILE A 164 -1.56 -1.59 -6.28
C ILE A 164 -1.05 -2.47 -7.41
N HIS A 165 0.26 -2.58 -7.53
CA HIS A 165 0.90 -3.46 -8.49
C HIS A 165 1.81 -4.46 -7.77
N LEU A 166 1.44 -5.74 -7.81
CA LEU A 166 2.21 -6.86 -7.23
C LEU A 166 2.95 -7.68 -8.30
N GLY A 167 3.08 -7.12 -9.50
CA GLY A 167 3.92 -7.67 -10.56
C GLY A 167 5.41 -7.45 -10.27
N THR A 168 6.26 -8.32 -10.83
CA THR A 168 7.71 -8.32 -10.57
C THR A 168 8.53 -7.54 -11.60
N PHE A 169 7.85 -6.86 -12.52
CA PHE A 169 8.47 -6.02 -13.55
C PHE A 169 7.67 -4.74 -13.77
N ASN A 170 8.33 -3.69 -14.21
CA ASN A 170 7.69 -2.41 -14.52
C ASN A 170 6.76 -2.55 -15.72
N ARG A 171 5.61 -1.89 -15.67
CA ARG A 171 4.69 -1.80 -16.81
C ARG A 171 4.67 -0.39 -17.34
N PHE A 172 4.85 -0.25 -18.63
CA PHE A 172 4.83 1.03 -19.33
C PHE A 172 3.56 1.14 -20.16
N GLY A 173 2.95 2.32 -20.18
CA GLY A 173 1.76 2.58 -20.96
C GLY A 173 0.50 1.85 -20.48
N TYR A 174 0.43 1.46 -19.21
CA TYR A 174 -0.76 0.80 -18.67
C TYR A 174 -1.88 1.82 -18.48
N ARG A 175 -3.06 1.54 -19.03
CA ARG A 175 -4.17 2.51 -19.00
C ARG A 175 -5.19 2.15 -17.92
N ILE A 176 -5.56 3.14 -17.11
CA ILE A 176 -6.56 3.05 -16.02
C ILE A 176 -7.61 4.14 -16.23
N GLY A 177 -8.87 3.84 -15.85
CA GLY A 177 -9.97 4.81 -15.85
C GLY A 177 -9.87 5.79 -14.69
N PHE A 178 -10.29 7.05 -14.92
CA PHE A 178 -10.27 8.13 -13.95
C PHE A 178 -11.63 8.85 -13.91
N PRO A 179 -12.11 9.30 -12.73
CA PRO A 179 -13.43 9.92 -12.59
C PRO A 179 -13.54 11.29 -13.26
N GLY A 180 -12.41 11.92 -13.61
CA GLY A 180 -12.40 13.20 -14.31
C GLY A 180 -11.16 13.39 -15.17
N GLY A 181 -11.30 14.24 -16.21
CA GLY A 181 -10.20 14.56 -17.13
C GLY A 181 -9.22 15.57 -16.57
N GLY A 182 -8.10 15.76 -17.26
CA GLY A 182 -7.06 16.71 -16.92
C GLY A 182 -5.91 16.13 -16.10
N LEU A 183 -5.15 16.99 -15.45
CA LEU A 183 -3.95 16.60 -14.69
C LEU A 183 -4.33 15.91 -13.38
N TRP A 184 -3.78 14.71 -13.18
CA TRP A 184 -3.76 13.97 -11.92
C TRP A 184 -2.33 13.89 -11.41
N ARG A 185 -2.07 14.45 -10.23
CA ARG A 185 -0.74 14.47 -9.63
C ARG A 185 -0.42 13.10 -9.01
N GLU A 186 0.75 12.55 -9.30
CA GLU A 186 1.31 11.42 -8.57
C GLU A 186 1.80 11.94 -7.20
N ILE A 187 0.95 11.80 -6.19
CA ILE A 187 1.21 12.32 -4.84
C ILE A 187 1.93 11.33 -3.94
N PHE A 188 2.02 10.08 -4.38
CA PHE A 188 2.77 9.03 -3.70
C PHE A 188 3.20 7.93 -4.67
N ASN A 189 4.44 7.48 -4.50
CA ASN A 189 5.04 6.38 -5.24
C ASN A 189 5.97 5.60 -4.30
N SER A 190 5.59 4.37 -3.95
CA SER A 190 6.35 3.55 -2.99
C SER A 190 7.74 3.15 -3.48
N ASP A 191 8.00 3.18 -4.80
CA ASP A 191 9.31 2.86 -5.38
C ASP A 191 10.38 3.91 -4.98
N ALA A 192 9.97 5.14 -4.70
CA ALA A 192 10.86 6.19 -4.22
C ALA A 192 11.56 5.83 -2.89
N TYR A 193 10.98 4.93 -2.11
CA TYR A 193 11.50 4.51 -0.80
C TYR A 193 12.40 3.27 -0.86
N GLU A 194 12.72 2.80 -2.05
CA GLU A 194 13.71 1.74 -2.24
C GLU A 194 15.11 2.32 -2.10
N ASN A 195 15.78 2.03 -0.97
CA ASN A 195 17.07 2.63 -0.61
C ASN A 195 17.03 4.16 -0.69
N TRP A 196 16.23 4.77 0.16
CA TRP A 196 16.01 6.22 0.18
C TRP A 196 17.33 7.03 0.20
N VAL A 197 17.58 7.96 -0.71
CA VAL A 197 16.74 8.35 -1.87
C VAL A 197 16.98 7.38 -3.02
N ASN A 198 15.92 6.86 -3.68
CA ASN A 198 16.09 5.99 -4.83
C ASN A 198 16.43 6.80 -6.10
N PRO A 199 17.68 6.81 -6.58
CA PRO A 199 18.04 7.53 -7.81
C PRO A 199 17.46 6.88 -9.08
N GLY A 200 17.05 5.62 -8.98
CA GLY A 200 16.47 4.84 -10.07
C GLY A 200 14.94 4.73 -9.99
N VAL A 201 14.26 5.64 -9.26
CA VAL A 201 12.81 5.60 -9.10
C VAL A 201 12.09 5.55 -10.45
N VAL A 202 11.20 4.59 -10.58
CA VAL A 202 10.32 4.45 -11.74
C VAL A 202 8.97 5.05 -11.39
N GLY A 203 8.43 5.94 -12.24
CA GLY A 203 7.18 6.65 -11.95
C GLY A 203 6.72 7.53 -13.11
N ASN A 204 5.87 8.49 -12.82
CA ASN A 204 5.14 9.28 -13.83
C ASN A 204 5.56 10.75 -13.87
N GLY A 205 6.75 11.08 -13.40
CA GLY A 205 7.28 12.45 -13.47
C GLY A 205 6.46 13.48 -12.69
N GLY A 206 5.73 13.04 -11.65
CA GLY A 206 4.88 13.88 -10.82
C GLY A 206 3.41 13.93 -11.23
N GLY A 207 3.01 13.25 -12.31
CA GLY A 207 1.59 13.17 -12.69
C GLY A 207 1.31 12.60 -14.06
N ILE A 208 0.03 12.46 -14.36
CA ILE A 208 -0.51 11.94 -15.62
C ILE A 208 -1.65 12.83 -16.10
N PHE A 209 -1.97 12.78 -17.37
CA PHE A 209 -3.10 13.51 -17.95
C PHE A 209 -4.19 12.51 -18.34
N ALA A 210 -5.37 12.62 -17.71
CA ALA A 210 -6.54 11.83 -18.05
C ALA A 210 -7.28 12.45 -19.24
N GLU A 211 -7.33 11.69 -20.33
CA GLU A 211 -7.94 12.07 -21.61
C GLU A 211 -9.39 11.60 -21.68
N LEU A 212 -10.19 12.21 -22.56
CA LEU A 212 -11.56 11.79 -22.85
C LEU A 212 -11.55 10.47 -23.64
N GLN A 213 -11.22 9.41 -22.94
CA GLN A 213 -11.24 8.03 -23.43
C GLN A 213 -11.87 7.15 -22.37
N ALA A 214 -13.07 6.66 -22.61
CA ALA A 214 -13.82 5.85 -21.65
C ALA A 214 -13.11 4.54 -21.33
N LEU A 215 -12.98 4.22 -20.02
CA LEU A 215 -12.43 2.98 -19.53
C LEU A 215 -12.88 2.73 -18.08
N HIS A 216 -13.10 1.47 -17.69
CA HIS A 216 -13.45 1.05 -16.33
C HIS A 216 -14.67 1.83 -15.77
N GLU A 217 -15.69 2.03 -16.61
CA GLU A 217 -16.93 2.78 -16.30
C GLU A 217 -16.76 4.28 -16.01
N PHE A 218 -15.58 4.84 -16.28
CA PHE A 218 -15.33 6.28 -16.29
C PHE A 218 -15.25 6.80 -17.72
N SER A 219 -15.58 8.08 -17.90
CA SER A 219 -15.47 8.76 -19.20
C SER A 219 -14.04 9.12 -19.59
N HIS A 220 -13.11 9.10 -18.64
CA HIS A 220 -11.71 9.46 -18.84
C HIS A 220 -10.78 8.33 -18.44
N SER A 221 -9.61 8.32 -19.01
CA SER A 221 -8.53 7.38 -18.65
C SER A 221 -7.15 7.98 -18.91
N ALA A 222 -6.15 7.45 -18.24
CA ALA A 222 -4.76 7.85 -18.41
C ALA A 222 -3.85 6.66 -18.63
N SER A 223 -2.84 6.84 -19.47
CA SER A 223 -1.72 5.92 -19.63
C SER A 223 -0.62 6.27 -18.63
N MET A 224 -0.03 5.27 -17.99
CA MET A 224 0.94 5.48 -16.93
C MET A 224 2.00 4.39 -16.85
N VAL A 225 3.04 4.68 -16.08
CA VAL A 225 4.06 3.72 -15.68
C VAL A 225 3.70 3.16 -14.30
N LEU A 226 3.75 1.83 -14.16
CA LEU A 226 3.53 1.12 -12.91
C LEU A 226 4.83 0.42 -12.50
N PRO A 227 5.51 0.88 -11.45
CA PRO A 227 6.70 0.20 -10.94
C PRO A 227 6.36 -1.20 -10.43
N ALA A 228 7.33 -2.10 -10.45
CA ALA A 228 7.19 -3.43 -9.87
C ALA A 228 6.95 -3.36 -8.35
N ASN A 229 6.10 -4.23 -7.81
CA ASN A 229 5.76 -4.29 -6.38
C ASN A 229 5.56 -2.90 -5.75
N SER A 230 4.58 -2.14 -6.25
CA SER A 230 4.40 -0.75 -5.86
C SER A 230 2.98 -0.37 -5.48
N VAL A 231 2.89 0.73 -4.73
CA VAL A 231 1.67 1.50 -4.49
C VAL A 231 1.86 2.89 -5.07
N LEU A 232 0.96 3.28 -5.95
CA LEU A 232 0.87 4.63 -6.49
C LEU A 232 -0.43 5.29 -6.01
N VAL A 233 -0.36 6.58 -5.72
CA VAL A 233 -1.53 7.37 -5.36
C VAL A 233 -1.57 8.62 -6.22
N PHE A 234 -2.70 8.82 -6.91
CA PHE A 234 -2.98 9.99 -7.72
C PHE A 234 -4.12 10.78 -7.12
N ALA A 235 -4.00 12.10 -7.11
CA ALA A 235 -5.06 13.02 -6.68
C ALA A 235 -5.20 14.20 -7.65
N ARG A 236 -6.40 14.78 -7.61
CA ARG A 236 -6.76 15.96 -8.40
C ARG A 236 -7.09 17.13 -7.49
#